data_310cc1ee2de8a9aa22d39e4112632139
#
_entry.id   310cc1ee2de8a9aa22d39e4112632139
#
_cell.length_a   1.000
_cell.length_b   1.000
_cell.length_c   1.000
_cell.angle_alpha   90.00
_cell.angle_beta   90.00
_cell.angle_gamma   90.00
#
_symmetry.space_group_name_H-M   'P 1'
#
loop_
_entity.id
_entity.type
_entity.pdbx_description
1 polymer ?
#
loop_
_entity_poly.entity_id
_entity_poly.type
_entity_poly.pdbx_seq_one_letter_code
_entity_poly.pdbx_strand_id
1 'polypeptide(L)'
;TDNQAEAILNMRLRSLRKLEEIELRTEHKQLSEEQAHLTGLLGSDKKQWGEITKQIGELKKVYGKDTVLGRRKTEFADAPHADFAEEAEAAFIEREPITVILSEKGWIRTMKGHAAEIDDKGFKAGDRLKVALHAETTDKLLLLSTAGKVYTLAPDRLPGGRGQGEPLRLMVDLEEGQDFVDLFVHRPGARRLIASSVGNGFLVAEDELIANTRKGKQVLNVSGSEEAKLIVPAAGDTVAVIGENRKMLIFPASELPEMARGKGVRLQKYKDGGISDAKLFNASEGLSWVDSSGRTFTKSMAEMRDWLGDRAQAGRQPPTGFPRNNKFG
;
A
#
# COMPACT_ATOMS: atom_id res chain seq x y z
N THR A 1 -33.46 -3.24 -72.98
CA THR A 1 -32.51 -2.20 -72.61
C THR A 1 -31.11 -2.63 -73.09
N ASP A 2 -30.23 -1.71 -73.39
CA ASP A 2 -28.86 -1.97 -73.89
C ASP A 2 -28.08 -2.88 -72.93
N ASN A 3 -28.29 -2.81 -71.66
CA ASN A 3 -27.67 -3.69 -70.65
C ASN A 3 -28.14 -5.14 -70.79
N GLN A 4 -29.41 -5.38 -71.17
CA GLN A 4 -29.92 -6.72 -71.42
C GLN A 4 -29.38 -7.30 -72.72
N ALA A 5 -29.24 -6.47 -73.73
CA ALA A 5 -28.65 -6.91 -75.05
C ALA A 5 -27.17 -7.25 -74.85
N GLU A 6 -26.42 -6.42 -74.09
CA GLU A 6 -25.01 -6.69 -73.78
C GLU A 6 -24.82 -7.96 -72.93
N ALA A 7 -25.67 -8.19 -71.96
CA ALA A 7 -25.65 -9.43 -71.17
C ALA A 7 -25.91 -10.68 -72.04
N ILE A 8 -26.83 -10.61 -72.98
CA ILE A 8 -27.13 -11.71 -73.87
C ILE A 8 -25.96 -11.94 -74.83
N LEU A 9 -25.35 -10.87 -75.39
CA LEU A 9 -24.20 -10.97 -76.28
C LEU A 9 -22.93 -11.53 -75.60
N ASN A 10 -22.79 -11.30 -74.35
CA ASN A 10 -21.66 -11.81 -73.54
C ASN A 10 -21.88 -13.25 -73.03
N MET A 11 -23.02 -13.83 -73.21
CA MET A 11 -23.26 -15.25 -72.86
C MET A 11 -22.41 -16.14 -73.71
N ARG A 12 -21.61 -17.03 -73.13
CA ARG A 12 -20.81 -18.02 -73.83
C ARG A 12 -21.75 -19.04 -74.51
N LEU A 13 -21.48 -19.40 -75.76
CA LEU A 13 -22.23 -20.41 -76.56
C LEU A 13 -22.41 -21.75 -75.82
N ARG A 14 -21.57 -22.04 -74.87
CA ARG A 14 -21.61 -23.23 -74.03
C ARG A 14 -22.76 -23.24 -73.01
N SER A 15 -23.33 -22.05 -72.69
CA SER A 15 -24.41 -21.85 -71.73
C SER A 15 -25.82 -22.02 -72.28
N LEU A 16 -25.95 -22.37 -73.54
CA LEU A 16 -27.23 -22.54 -74.26
C LEU A 16 -27.70 -23.99 -74.30
N ARG A 17 -27.28 -24.85 -73.38
CA ARG A 17 -27.74 -26.24 -73.31
C ARG A 17 -29.11 -26.29 -72.58
N LYS A 18 -29.90 -27.31 -72.99
CA LYS A 18 -31.27 -27.56 -72.52
C LYS A 18 -31.38 -27.71 -70.98
N LEU A 19 -30.29 -28.13 -70.30
CA LEU A 19 -30.18 -28.20 -68.85
C LEU A 19 -30.05 -26.80 -68.19
N GLU A 20 -29.32 -25.91 -68.82
CA GLU A 20 -29.13 -24.54 -68.37
C GLU A 20 -30.42 -23.71 -68.54
N GLU A 21 -31.24 -24.02 -69.55
CA GLU A 21 -32.56 -23.42 -69.70
C GLU A 21 -33.50 -23.78 -68.57
N ILE A 22 -33.44 -24.98 -68.04
CA ILE A 22 -34.23 -25.45 -66.92
C ILE A 22 -33.73 -24.76 -65.64
N GLU A 23 -32.41 -24.63 -65.44
CA GLU A 23 -31.80 -23.93 -64.33
C GLU A 23 -32.15 -22.44 -64.33
N LEU A 24 -32.00 -21.77 -65.46
CA LEU A 24 -32.38 -20.35 -65.63
C LEU A 24 -33.86 -20.11 -65.39
N ARG A 25 -34.75 -21.01 -65.86
CA ARG A 25 -36.18 -20.86 -65.56
C ARG A 25 -36.50 -21.07 -64.09
N THR A 26 -35.77 -21.97 -63.41
CA THR A 26 -35.93 -22.23 -62.02
C THR A 26 -35.44 -21.06 -61.21
N GLU A 27 -34.28 -20.50 -61.54
CA GLU A 27 -33.73 -19.31 -60.90
C GLU A 27 -34.61 -18.07 -61.09
N HIS A 28 -35.07 -17.86 -62.35
CA HIS A 28 -36.02 -16.75 -62.59
C HIS A 28 -37.29 -16.86 -61.79
N LYS A 29 -37.84 -18.08 -61.66
CA LYS A 29 -39.03 -18.32 -60.85
C LYS A 29 -38.75 -18.03 -59.39
N GLN A 30 -37.63 -18.49 -58.85
CA GLN A 30 -37.24 -18.22 -57.43
C GLN A 30 -37.09 -16.71 -57.19
N LEU A 31 -36.35 -16.02 -58.06
CA LEU A 31 -36.14 -14.56 -57.94
C LEU A 31 -37.46 -13.79 -58.10
N SER A 32 -38.38 -14.22 -58.94
CA SER A 32 -39.69 -13.62 -59.10
C SER A 32 -40.57 -13.81 -57.86
N GLU A 33 -40.53 -14.99 -57.26
CA GLU A 33 -41.25 -15.29 -56.00
C GLU A 33 -40.67 -14.48 -54.85
N GLU A 34 -39.34 -14.38 -54.77
CA GLU A 34 -38.63 -13.56 -53.77
C GLU A 34 -38.96 -12.09 -53.94
N GLN A 35 -38.93 -11.55 -55.16
CA GLN A 35 -39.34 -10.18 -55.49
C GLN A 35 -40.78 -9.88 -55.05
N ALA A 36 -41.72 -10.78 -55.36
CA ALA A 36 -43.11 -10.64 -54.95
C ALA A 36 -43.25 -10.64 -53.43
N HIS A 37 -42.54 -11.52 -52.72
CA HIS A 37 -42.47 -11.62 -51.29
C HIS A 37 -41.94 -10.31 -50.67
N LEU A 38 -40.76 -9.85 -51.13
CA LEU A 38 -40.12 -8.64 -50.64
C LEU A 38 -41.00 -7.39 -50.91
N THR A 39 -41.58 -7.30 -52.10
CA THR A 39 -42.51 -6.19 -52.44
C THR A 39 -43.73 -6.20 -51.55
N GLY A 40 -44.30 -7.38 -51.25
CA GLY A 40 -45.40 -7.52 -50.33
C GLY A 40 -45.08 -7.25 -48.88
N LEU A 41 -43.82 -7.47 -48.50
CA LEU A 41 -43.29 -7.12 -47.17
C LEU A 41 -43.09 -5.61 -47.04
N LEU A 42 -42.46 -4.98 -48.04
CA LEU A 42 -42.22 -3.53 -48.07
C LEU A 42 -43.51 -2.71 -48.11
N GLY A 43 -44.58 -3.24 -48.76
CA GLY A 43 -45.86 -2.59 -48.85
C GLY A 43 -46.76 -2.71 -47.61
N SER A 44 -46.30 -3.32 -46.50
CA SER A 44 -47.13 -3.53 -45.33
C SER A 44 -46.35 -3.54 -44.02
N ASP A 45 -46.49 -2.52 -43.24
CA ASP A 45 -45.87 -2.38 -41.88
C ASP A 45 -46.22 -3.60 -41.01
N LYS A 46 -47.43 -4.09 -41.08
CA LYS A 46 -47.88 -5.26 -40.29
C LYS A 46 -47.05 -6.52 -40.65
N LYS A 47 -46.71 -6.72 -41.92
CA LYS A 47 -45.91 -7.86 -42.35
C LYS A 47 -44.46 -7.68 -41.92
N GLN A 48 -43.92 -6.47 -42.00
CA GLN A 48 -42.57 -6.13 -41.51
C GLN A 48 -42.42 -6.43 -40.03
N TRP A 49 -43.36 -5.93 -39.22
CA TRP A 49 -43.40 -6.22 -37.79
C TRP A 49 -43.58 -7.72 -37.47
N GLY A 50 -44.34 -8.42 -38.31
CA GLY A 50 -44.48 -9.86 -38.19
C GLY A 50 -43.19 -10.61 -38.42
N GLU A 51 -42.38 -10.22 -39.41
CA GLU A 51 -41.07 -10.81 -39.66
C GLU A 51 -40.06 -10.49 -38.58
N ILE A 52 -40.04 -9.24 -38.11
CA ILE A 52 -39.20 -8.84 -36.97
C ILE A 52 -39.57 -9.64 -35.73
N THR A 53 -40.84 -9.82 -35.46
CA THR A 53 -41.31 -10.61 -34.31
C THR A 53 -40.87 -12.07 -34.39
N LYS A 54 -40.90 -12.64 -35.59
CA LYS A 54 -40.45 -14.01 -35.84
C LYS A 54 -38.94 -14.12 -35.57
N GLN A 55 -38.12 -13.20 -36.12
CA GLN A 55 -36.68 -13.17 -35.90
C GLN A 55 -36.33 -13.01 -34.41
N ILE A 56 -37.01 -12.11 -33.71
CA ILE A 56 -36.87 -11.97 -32.26
C ILE A 56 -37.24 -13.27 -31.53
N GLY A 57 -38.28 -13.97 -32.00
CA GLY A 57 -38.67 -15.25 -31.45
C GLY A 57 -37.60 -16.33 -31.61
N GLU A 58 -36.89 -16.34 -32.74
CA GLU A 58 -35.76 -17.25 -32.99
C GLU A 58 -34.56 -16.89 -32.11
N LEU A 59 -34.22 -15.61 -32.01
CA LEU A 59 -33.17 -15.15 -31.10
C LEU A 59 -33.48 -15.52 -29.65
N LYS A 60 -34.77 -15.40 -29.25
CA LYS A 60 -35.19 -15.76 -27.88
C LYS A 60 -35.03 -17.27 -27.62
N LYS A 61 -35.20 -18.13 -28.62
CA LYS A 61 -34.96 -19.57 -28.48
C LYS A 61 -33.49 -19.90 -28.26
N VAL A 62 -32.56 -19.11 -28.82
CA VAL A 62 -31.11 -19.32 -28.70
C VAL A 62 -30.54 -18.62 -27.45
N TYR A 63 -30.96 -17.38 -27.20
CA TYR A 63 -30.39 -16.49 -26.17
C TYR A 63 -31.36 -16.18 -25.06
N GLY A 64 -32.48 -16.86 -24.94
CA GLY A 64 -33.42 -16.63 -23.85
C GLY A 64 -32.83 -17.05 -22.52
N LYS A 65 -33.35 -16.46 -21.44
CA LYS A 65 -32.87 -16.65 -20.06
C LYS A 65 -32.75 -18.12 -19.61
N ASP A 66 -33.53 -19.02 -20.24
CA ASP A 66 -33.58 -20.43 -19.88
C ASP A 66 -32.64 -21.31 -20.75
N THR A 67 -31.90 -20.68 -21.66
CA THR A 67 -30.94 -21.37 -22.54
C THR A 67 -29.52 -21.32 -21.98
N VAL A 68 -28.66 -22.22 -22.42
CA VAL A 68 -27.24 -22.26 -22.00
C VAL A 68 -26.50 -20.97 -22.32
N LEU A 69 -26.81 -20.35 -23.49
CA LEU A 69 -26.16 -19.09 -23.92
C LEU A 69 -26.78 -17.85 -23.28
N GLY A 70 -28.10 -17.87 -23.01
CA GLY A 70 -28.80 -16.72 -22.45
C GLY A 70 -28.90 -16.71 -20.94
N ARG A 71 -28.49 -17.80 -20.28
CA ARG A 71 -28.49 -17.88 -18.82
C ARG A 71 -27.51 -16.87 -18.25
N ARG A 72 -28.02 -16.04 -17.32
CA ARG A 72 -27.19 -15.06 -16.63
C ARG A 72 -26.07 -15.74 -15.85
N LYS A 73 -24.83 -15.35 -16.11
CA LYS A 73 -23.63 -15.84 -15.44
C LYS A 73 -23.20 -14.97 -14.26
N THR A 74 -23.85 -13.84 -14.07
CA THR A 74 -23.56 -12.89 -13.00
C THR A 74 -24.70 -12.86 -12.00
N GLU A 75 -24.37 -12.72 -10.71
CA GLU A 75 -25.32 -12.54 -9.63
C GLU A 75 -25.19 -11.13 -9.06
N PHE A 76 -26.23 -10.65 -8.38
CA PHE A 76 -26.12 -9.44 -7.59
C PHE A 76 -25.48 -9.84 -6.26
N ALA A 77 -24.36 -9.20 -5.94
CA ALA A 77 -23.74 -9.28 -4.63
C ALA A 77 -23.95 -7.95 -3.89
N ASP A 78 -23.74 -7.97 -2.60
CA ASP A 78 -23.67 -6.73 -1.83
C ASP A 78 -22.54 -5.86 -2.36
N ALA A 79 -22.66 -4.53 -2.15
CA ALA A 79 -21.61 -3.62 -2.53
C ALA A 79 -20.31 -4.03 -1.85
N PRO A 80 -19.18 -4.07 -2.58
CA PRO A 80 -17.88 -4.36 -1.94
C PRO A 80 -17.64 -3.36 -0.81
N HIS A 81 -17.09 -3.85 0.30
CA HIS A 81 -16.68 -2.98 1.40
C HIS A 81 -15.71 -1.91 0.87
N ALA A 82 -15.61 -0.77 1.58
CA ALA A 82 -14.78 0.36 1.17
C ALA A 82 -13.31 -0.04 0.91
N ASP A 83 -12.83 -1.06 1.61
CA ASP A 83 -11.48 -1.61 1.45
C ASP A 83 -11.21 -2.17 0.04
N PHE A 84 -12.25 -2.69 -0.63
CA PHE A 84 -12.12 -3.25 -1.99
C PHE A 84 -11.80 -2.17 -3.05
N ALA A 85 -12.23 -0.94 -2.84
CA ALA A 85 -11.90 0.17 -3.74
C ALA A 85 -10.41 0.55 -3.63
N GLU A 86 -9.87 0.56 -2.41
CA GLU A 86 -8.44 0.80 -2.16
C GLU A 86 -7.57 -0.35 -2.68
N GLU A 87 -8.01 -1.61 -2.50
CA GLU A 87 -7.32 -2.78 -3.06
C GLU A 87 -7.34 -2.80 -4.59
N ALA A 88 -8.45 -2.38 -5.21
CA ALA A 88 -8.56 -2.28 -6.66
C ALA A 88 -7.67 -1.16 -7.22
N GLU A 89 -7.60 0.01 -6.56
CA GLU A 89 -6.64 1.08 -6.93
C GLU A 89 -5.20 0.59 -6.76
N ALA A 90 -4.88 -0.08 -5.65
CA ALA A 90 -3.55 -0.62 -5.39
C ALA A 90 -3.11 -1.68 -6.44
N ALA A 91 -4.06 -2.44 -6.99
CA ALA A 91 -3.78 -3.43 -8.04
C ALA A 91 -3.34 -2.81 -9.38
N PHE A 92 -3.64 -1.52 -9.62
CA PHE A 92 -3.19 -0.78 -10.81
C PHE A 92 -1.86 -0.05 -10.60
N ILE A 93 -1.34 0.01 -9.37
CA ILE A 93 -0.05 0.64 -9.08
C ILE A 93 1.07 -0.32 -9.48
N GLU A 94 1.93 0.10 -10.39
CA GLU A 94 3.11 -0.68 -10.78
C GLU A 94 4.07 -0.78 -9.59
N ARG A 95 4.45 -2.01 -9.23
CA ARG A 95 5.35 -2.28 -8.12
C ARG A 95 6.78 -1.98 -8.50
N GLU A 96 7.28 -0.83 -8.09
CA GLU A 96 8.66 -0.39 -8.33
C GLU A 96 9.42 -0.21 -7.01
N PRO A 97 10.71 -0.59 -6.94
CA PRO A 97 11.55 -0.26 -5.79
C PRO A 97 11.83 1.23 -5.75
N ILE A 98 11.73 1.82 -4.57
CA ILE A 98 11.99 3.23 -4.33
C ILE A 98 12.78 3.44 -3.03
N THR A 99 13.48 4.56 -2.96
CA THR A 99 14.06 5.08 -1.72
C THR A 99 13.28 6.30 -1.28
N VAL A 100 12.73 6.25 -0.09
CA VAL A 100 12.02 7.37 0.54
C VAL A 100 12.99 8.14 1.42
N ILE A 101 13.04 9.45 1.25
CA ILE A 101 13.95 10.37 1.94
C ILE A 101 13.14 11.41 2.68
N LEU A 102 13.35 11.50 3.99
CA LEU A 102 12.77 12.52 4.86
C LEU A 102 13.89 13.38 5.45
N SER A 103 13.79 14.69 5.31
CA SER A 103 14.74 15.63 5.90
C SER A 103 14.38 16.03 7.32
N GLU A 104 15.32 16.62 8.07
CA GLU A 104 15.10 17.15 9.43
C GLU A 104 14.02 18.23 9.47
N LYS A 105 13.93 19.07 8.43
CA LYS A 105 12.88 20.12 8.32
C LYS A 105 11.55 19.60 7.78
N GLY A 106 11.41 18.27 7.63
CA GLY A 106 10.15 17.63 7.24
C GLY A 106 9.84 17.72 5.74
N TRP A 107 10.86 17.76 4.87
CA TRP A 107 10.69 17.60 3.42
C TRP A 107 10.79 16.14 3.05
N ILE A 108 9.82 15.63 2.27
CA ILE A 108 9.78 14.23 1.83
C ILE A 108 9.86 14.15 0.32
N ARG A 109 10.59 13.14 -0.18
CA ARG A 109 10.68 12.80 -1.61
C ARG A 109 11.00 11.33 -1.79
N THR A 110 10.77 10.84 -3.01
CA THR A 110 11.16 9.48 -3.42
C THR A 110 12.19 9.52 -4.54
N MET A 111 13.04 8.51 -4.57
CA MET A 111 13.97 8.23 -5.67
C MET A 111 13.68 6.82 -6.21
N LYS A 112 13.80 6.64 -7.53
CA LYS A 112 13.69 5.31 -8.15
C LYS A 112 14.84 4.41 -7.73
N GLY A 113 14.51 3.15 -7.42
CA GLY A 113 15.47 2.13 -6.98
C GLY A 113 15.85 2.27 -5.51
N HIS A 114 16.61 1.28 -5.01
CA HIS A 114 17.19 1.28 -3.67
C HIS A 114 18.56 1.94 -3.73
N ALA A 115 18.63 3.22 -3.38
CA ALA A 115 19.88 3.98 -3.35
C ALA A 115 20.77 3.52 -2.19
N ALA A 116 22.03 3.18 -2.46
CA ALA A 116 23.00 2.81 -1.45
C ALA A 116 23.53 4.04 -0.68
N GLU A 117 23.59 5.18 -1.34
CA GLU A 117 24.05 6.45 -0.77
C GLU A 117 23.09 7.58 -1.16
N ILE A 118 22.90 8.53 -0.26
CA ILE A 118 22.05 9.69 -0.47
C ILE A 118 22.94 10.94 -0.48
N ASP A 119 22.96 11.64 -1.61
CA ASP A 119 23.74 12.88 -1.76
C ASP A 119 23.13 14.00 -0.94
N ASP A 120 23.93 14.62 -0.07
CA ASP A 120 23.53 15.78 0.74
C ASP A 120 23.15 17.02 -0.10
N LYS A 121 23.60 17.08 -1.37
CA LYS A 121 23.24 18.18 -2.30
C LYS A 121 21.77 18.28 -2.63
N GLY A 122 20.97 17.25 -2.32
CA GLY A 122 19.52 17.23 -2.54
C GLY A 122 18.69 17.96 -1.49
N PHE A 123 19.31 18.50 -0.43
CA PHE A 123 18.61 19.18 0.66
C PHE A 123 18.69 20.71 0.53
N LYS A 124 17.71 21.41 1.14
CA LYS A 124 17.76 22.87 1.25
C LYS A 124 18.91 23.33 2.16
N ALA A 125 19.33 24.56 1.97
CA ALA A 125 20.38 25.15 2.81
C ALA A 125 20.03 25.04 4.30
N GLY A 126 20.92 24.42 5.08
CA GLY A 126 20.75 24.16 6.50
C GLY A 126 19.70 23.09 6.84
N ASP A 127 19.37 22.21 5.90
CA ASP A 127 18.60 20.99 6.10
C ASP A 127 19.47 19.77 5.81
N ARG A 128 19.14 18.62 6.38
CA ARG A 128 19.90 17.38 6.20
C ARG A 128 19.00 16.16 6.32
N LEU A 129 19.55 15.01 6.01
CA LEU A 129 18.88 13.74 6.09
C LEU A 129 18.45 13.44 7.54
N LYS A 130 17.18 13.11 7.74
CA LYS A 130 16.64 12.55 8.98
C LYS A 130 16.44 11.04 8.87
N VAL A 131 15.72 10.61 7.85
CA VAL A 131 15.41 9.18 7.60
C VAL A 131 15.55 8.89 6.11
N ALA A 132 16.19 7.79 5.80
CA ALA A 132 16.18 7.19 4.48
C ALA A 132 15.79 5.71 4.61
N LEU A 133 14.83 5.29 3.82
CA LEU A 133 14.37 3.91 3.85
C LEU A 133 14.06 3.39 2.45
N HIS A 134 14.30 2.10 2.26
CA HIS A 134 13.93 1.39 1.05
C HIS A 134 12.50 0.87 1.18
N ALA A 135 11.71 1.10 0.15
CA ALA A 135 10.31 0.71 0.07
C ALA A 135 9.94 0.34 -1.38
N GLU A 136 8.73 -0.10 -1.56
CA GLU A 136 8.09 -0.27 -2.86
C GLU A 136 6.93 0.73 -2.99
N THR A 137 6.54 1.04 -4.22
CA THR A 137 5.41 1.95 -4.51
C THR A 137 4.10 1.48 -3.88
N THR A 138 3.94 0.17 -3.70
CA THR A 138 2.75 -0.48 -3.13
C THR A 138 2.77 -0.63 -1.61
N ASP A 139 3.87 -0.25 -0.94
CA ASP A 139 3.98 -0.32 0.50
C ASP A 139 3.10 0.73 1.20
N LYS A 140 2.93 0.58 2.50
CA LYS A 140 2.38 1.62 3.38
C LYS A 140 3.50 2.16 4.26
N LEU A 141 3.67 3.47 4.30
CA LEU A 141 4.61 4.12 5.21
C LEU A 141 3.87 4.60 6.44
N LEU A 142 4.44 4.33 7.60
CA LEU A 142 3.92 4.78 8.89
C LEU A 142 4.85 5.85 9.47
N LEU A 143 4.27 6.97 9.87
CA LEU A 143 4.94 8.14 10.38
C LEU A 143 4.46 8.45 11.80
N LEU A 144 5.34 8.42 12.79
CA LEU A 144 5.02 8.83 14.17
C LEU A 144 5.33 10.30 14.38
N SER A 145 4.39 11.05 14.96
CA SER A 145 4.59 12.43 15.40
C SER A 145 4.91 12.51 16.89
N THR A 146 5.48 13.65 17.32
CA THR A 146 5.75 13.97 18.74
C THR A 146 4.49 13.96 19.60
N ALA A 147 3.31 14.22 19.02
CA ALA A 147 2.02 14.09 19.71
C ALA A 147 1.56 12.63 19.94
N GLY A 148 2.31 11.64 19.52
CA GLY A 148 1.94 10.22 19.62
C GLY A 148 0.84 9.79 18.64
N LYS A 149 0.62 10.56 17.57
CA LYS A 149 -0.23 10.18 16.43
C LYS A 149 0.60 9.49 15.37
N VAL A 150 0.01 8.48 14.75
CA VAL A 150 0.58 7.81 13.57
C VAL A 150 -0.22 8.18 12.34
N TYR A 151 0.47 8.47 11.25
CA TYR A 151 -0.09 8.78 9.94
C TYR A 151 0.34 7.71 8.96
N THR A 152 -0.53 7.39 8.01
CA THR A 152 -0.23 6.46 6.91
C THR A 152 -0.05 7.23 5.63
N LEU A 153 1.04 6.98 4.92
CA LEU A 153 1.36 7.57 3.64
C LEU A 153 1.50 6.46 2.58
N ALA A 154 0.98 6.72 1.40
CA ALA A 154 1.14 5.86 0.23
C ALA A 154 2.35 6.35 -0.58
N PRO A 155 3.39 5.52 -0.79
CA PRO A 155 4.62 5.93 -1.46
C PRO A 155 4.43 6.40 -2.91
N ASP A 156 3.45 5.84 -3.63
CA ASP A 156 3.07 6.21 -4.99
C ASP A 156 2.59 7.66 -5.12
N ARG A 157 2.08 8.23 -4.02
CA ARG A 157 1.61 9.64 -3.95
C ARG A 157 2.67 10.62 -3.46
N LEU A 158 3.86 10.14 -3.14
CA LEU A 158 4.95 11.00 -2.70
C LEU A 158 5.64 11.66 -3.91
N PRO A 159 6.15 12.90 -3.74
CA PRO A 159 6.87 13.58 -4.82
C PRO A 159 8.12 12.81 -5.20
N GLY A 160 8.24 12.48 -6.50
CA GLY A 160 9.38 11.79 -7.07
C GLY A 160 10.35 12.75 -7.75
N GLY A 161 11.59 12.30 -7.98
CA GLY A 161 12.57 12.97 -8.83
C GLY A 161 13.74 13.62 -8.12
N ARG A 162 14.44 14.50 -8.85
CA ARG A 162 15.68 15.18 -8.42
C ARG A 162 15.46 16.43 -7.58
N GLY A 163 14.20 16.82 -7.35
CA GLY A 163 13.85 18.01 -6.58
C GLY A 163 14.09 17.86 -5.09
N GLN A 164 13.78 18.91 -4.34
CA GLN A 164 13.88 18.94 -2.88
C GLN A 164 12.72 18.21 -2.18
N GLY A 165 11.71 17.75 -2.94
CA GLY A 165 10.49 17.16 -2.43
C GLY A 165 9.45 18.20 -2.00
N GLU A 166 8.50 17.78 -1.17
CA GLU A 166 7.43 18.61 -0.63
C GLU A 166 7.39 18.56 0.88
N PRO A 167 6.88 19.61 1.55
CA PRO A 167 6.68 19.59 3.00
C PRO A 167 5.66 18.52 3.38
N LEU A 168 6.03 17.63 4.28
CA LEU A 168 5.18 16.55 4.78
C LEU A 168 3.88 17.07 5.43
N ARG A 169 3.91 18.30 5.98
CA ARG A 169 2.73 19.00 6.52
C ARG A 169 1.62 19.28 5.50
N LEU A 170 1.91 19.21 4.19
CA LEU A 170 0.88 19.29 3.15
C LEU A 170 0.14 17.96 2.95
N MET A 171 0.74 16.85 3.37
CA MET A 171 0.20 15.50 3.18
C MET A 171 -0.56 15.00 4.42
N VAL A 172 -0.16 15.44 5.61
CA VAL A 172 -0.75 15.05 6.89
C VAL A 172 -1.15 16.27 7.71
N ASP A 173 -2.24 16.16 8.46
CA ASP A 173 -2.74 17.25 9.32
C ASP A 173 -1.95 17.26 10.65
N LEU A 174 -0.71 17.76 10.58
CA LEU A 174 0.13 17.94 11.75
C LEU A 174 -0.17 19.26 12.44
N GLU A 175 -0.45 19.22 13.73
CA GLU A 175 -0.74 20.41 14.54
C GLU A 175 0.50 21.30 14.67
N GLU A 176 0.30 22.58 14.92
CA GLU A 176 1.39 23.54 15.11
C GLU A 176 2.23 23.18 16.34
N GLY A 177 3.55 23.30 16.23
CA GLY A 177 4.48 22.94 17.30
C GLY A 177 4.83 21.45 17.37
N GLN A 178 4.20 20.59 16.58
CA GLN A 178 4.53 19.17 16.49
C GLN A 178 5.57 18.89 15.41
N ASP A 179 6.36 17.84 15.63
CA ASP A 179 7.36 17.34 14.70
C ASP A 179 7.21 15.82 14.50
N PHE A 180 8.02 15.27 13.62
CA PHE A 180 8.05 13.84 13.30
C PHE A 180 9.15 13.14 14.09
N VAL A 181 8.81 12.00 14.66
CA VAL A 181 9.75 11.16 15.42
C VAL A 181 10.48 10.22 14.47
N ASP A 182 9.73 9.39 13.74
CA ASP A 182 10.28 8.37 12.86
C ASP A 182 9.32 8.05 11.70
N LEU A 183 9.89 7.50 10.61
CA LEU A 183 9.19 7.04 9.42
C LEU A 183 9.68 5.63 9.08
N PHE A 184 8.78 4.70 8.85
CA PHE A 184 9.12 3.30 8.53
C PHE A 184 8.08 2.64 7.63
N VAL A 185 8.48 1.54 6.98
CA VAL A 185 7.60 0.71 6.17
C VAL A 185 6.78 -0.20 7.07
N HIS A 186 5.47 -0.23 6.86
CA HIS A 186 4.57 -1.17 7.52
C HIS A 186 4.89 -2.61 7.11
N ARG A 187 4.97 -3.50 8.08
CA ARG A 187 5.15 -4.94 7.89
C ARG A 187 4.01 -5.68 8.57
N PRO A 188 3.13 -6.37 7.81
CA PRO A 188 2.02 -7.12 8.39
C PRO A 188 2.49 -8.10 9.47
N GLY A 189 1.80 -8.14 10.59
CA GLY A 189 2.11 -9.01 11.72
C GLY A 189 3.35 -8.62 12.55
N ALA A 190 4.09 -7.58 12.16
CA ALA A 190 5.21 -7.07 12.96
C ALA A 190 4.71 -6.25 14.16
N ARG A 191 5.57 -6.13 15.19
CA ARG A 191 5.30 -5.34 16.38
C ARG A 191 6.38 -4.30 16.59
N ARG A 192 6.01 -3.22 17.27
CA ARG A 192 6.93 -2.16 17.68
C ARG A 192 6.80 -1.83 19.16
N LEU A 193 7.89 -1.40 19.77
CA LEU A 193 7.89 -0.71 21.05
C LEU A 193 7.77 0.79 20.78
N ILE A 194 6.72 1.41 21.29
CA ILE A 194 6.54 2.85 21.28
C ILE A 194 6.73 3.41 22.69
N ALA A 195 7.42 4.54 22.81
CA ALA A 195 7.64 5.17 24.12
C ALA A 195 7.62 6.70 24.08
N SER A 196 7.14 7.30 25.19
CA SER A 196 7.15 8.73 25.43
C SER A 196 8.50 9.20 26.00
N SER A 197 8.76 10.50 25.92
CA SER A 197 9.98 11.15 26.43
C SER A 197 10.24 10.86 27.90
N VAL A 198 9.20 10.70 28.73
CA VAL A 198 9.31 10.33 30.14
C VAL A 198 9.52 8.84 30.39
N GLY A 199 9.57 8.03 29.31
CA GLY A 199 9.85 6.59 29.38
C GLY A 199 8.67 5.71 29.73
N ASN A 200 7.46 6.12 29.41
CA ASN A 200 6.31 5.22 29.39
C ASN A 200 6.16 4.65 27.98
N GLY A 201 5.88 3.35 27.86
CA GLY A 201 5.77 2.70 26.57
C GLY A 201 5.04 1.37 26.63
N PHE A 202 4.79 0.80 25.46
CA PHE A 202 4.11 -0.49 25.28
C PHE A 202 4.42 -1.07 23.92
N LEU A 203 4.12 -2.36 23.73
CA LEU A 203 4.19 -3.04 22.45
C LEU A 203 2.90 -2.78 21.68
N VAL A 204 3.02 -2.53 20.38
CA VAL A 204 1.88 -2.33 19.47
C VAL A 204 2.11 -3.12 18.18
N ALA A 205 1.05 -3.78 17.69
CA ALA A 205 1.08 -4.39 16.37
C ALA A 205 1.11 -3.30 15.29
N GLU A 206 1.94 -3.46 14.25
CA GLU A 206 2.01 -2.47 13.16
C GLU A 206 0.69 -2.33 12.42
N ASP A 207 -0.11 -3.40 12.34
CA ASP A 207 -1.44 -3.38 11.74
C ASP A 207 -2.41 -2.43 12.48
N GLU A 208 -2.23 -2.29 13.80
CA GLU A 208 -2.99 -1.35 14.63
C GLU A 208 -2.56 0.12 14.45
N LEU A 209 -1.42 0.36 13.82
CA LEU A 209 -0.90 1.72 13.57
C LEU A 209 -1.49 2.37 12.32
N ILE A 210 -2.11 1.61 11.44
CA ILE A 210 -2.67 2.12 10.18
C ILE A 210 -3.75 3.16 10.46
N ALA A 211 -3.58 4.35 9.86
CA ALA A 211 -4.51 5.46 9.94
C ALA A 211 -5.16 5.68 8.58
N ASN A 212 -6.49 5.66 8.53
CA ASN A 212 -7.28 5.82 7.30
C ASN A 212 -7.60 7.28 6.97
N THR A 213 -7.11 8.24 7.75
CA THR A 213 -7.38 9.67 7.56
C THR A 213 -6.10 10.50 7.69
N ARG A 214 -6.08 11.66 7.01
CA ARG A 214 -4.98 12.64 7.11
C ARG A 214 -4.77 13.20 8.51
N LYS A 215 -5.77 13.10 9.41
CA LYS A 215 -5.68 13.51 10.82
C LYS A 215 -4.85 12.54 11.67
N GLY A 216 -4.49 11.38 11.11
CA GLY A 216 -3.76 10.35 11.82
C GLY A 216 -4.61 9.62 12.87
N LYS A 217 -3.99 8.61 13.50
CA LYS A 217 -4.57 7.78 14.57
C LYS A 217 -3.76 8.03 15.85
N GLN A 218 -4.43 8.38 16.94
CA GLN A 218 -3.77 8.49 18.25
C GLN A 218 -3.42 7.10 18.75
N VAL A 219 -2.14 6.86 18.98
CA VAL A 219 -1.60 5.59 19.48
C VAL A 219 -1.00 5.76 20.86
N LEU A 220 -0.01 6.66 21.02
CA LEU A 220 0.59 6.95 22.30
C LEU A 220 -0.09 8.20 22.92
N ASN A 221 -0.71 8.03 24.09
CA ASN A 221 -1.29 9.14 24.82
C ASN A 221 -0.18 9.89 25.57
N VAL A 222 0.12 11.08 25.13
CA VAL A 222 1.05 12.02 25.79
C VAL A 222 0.28 13.18 26.41
N SER A 223 0.80 13.76 27.46
CA SER A 223 0.13 14.85 28.21
C SER A 223 1.12 15.89 28.77
N GLY A 224 0.71 17.13 28.78
CA GLY A 224 1.56 18.24 29.25
C GLY A 224 2.76 18.44 28.31
N SER A 225 3.97 18.38 28.86
CA SER A 225 5.23 18.47 28.09
C SER A 225 5.77 17.13 27.62
N GLU A 226 5.01 16.05 27.81
CA GLU A 226 5.40 14.72 27.29
C GLU A 226 5.24 14.68 25.77
N GLU A 227 6.18 14.04 25.09
CA GLU A 227 6.16 13.81 23.65
C GLU A 227 6.43 12.34 23.35
N ALA A 228 5.99 11.83 22.21
CA ALA A 228 6.49 10.57 21.70
C ALA A 228 7.98 10.74 21.36
N LYS A 229 8.81 9.80 21.80
CA LYS A 229 10.27 9.90 21.67
C LYS A 229 10.87 8.89 20.72
N LEU A 230 10.32 7.68 20.70
CA LEU A 230 10.82 6.61 19.86
C LEU A 230 9.72 5.60 19.50
N ILE A 231 9.95 4.93 18.39
CA ILE A 231 9.22 3.74 17.94
C ILE A 231 10.21 2.80 17.28
N VAL A 232 10.50 1.67 17.91
CA VAL A 232 11.53 0.73 17.45
C VAL A 232 10.95 -0.66 17.17
N PRO A 233 11.53 -1.42 16.23
CA PRO A 233 11.10 -2.80 15.96
C PRO A 233 11.11 -3.65 17.23
N ALA A 234 10.04 -4.40 17.47
CA ALA A 234 9.93 -5.30 18.61
C ALA A 234 10.26 -6.75 18.21
N ALA A 235 11.50 -6.94 17.73
CA ALA A 235 12.03 -8.27 17.36
C ALA A 235 12.92 -8.79 18.50
N GLY A 236 12.43 -9.82 19.21
CA GLY A 236 13.15 -10.47 20.31
C GLY A 236 12.33 -10.58 21.58
N ASP A 237 12.92 -11.23 22.57
CA ASP A 237 12.33 -11.57 23.88
C ASP A 237 12.80 -10.68 25.02
N THR A 238 13.76 -9.80 24.76
CA THR A 238 14.44 -8.97 25.77
C THR A 238 14.52 -7.53 25.32
N VAL A 239 14.33 -6.61 26.24
CA VAL A 239 14.34 -5.15 26.04
C VAL A 239 15.53 -4.54 26.74
N ALA A 240 16.33 -3.77 26.02
CA ALA A 240 17.31 -2.84 26.58
C ALA A 240 16.79 -1.42 26.43
N VAL A 241 16.79 -0.64 27.50
CA VAL A 241 16.46 0.79 27.51
C VAL A 241 17.61 1.58 28.06
N ILE A 242 17.84 2.78 27.53
CA ILE A 242 18.83 3.71 28.04
C ILE A 242 18.24 5.11 28.19
N GLY A 243 18.52 5.75 29.30
CA GLY A 243 18.10 7.11 29.58
C GLY A 243 19.13 8.15 29.12
N GLU A 244 18.67 9.40 29.03
CA GLU A 244 19.54 10.59 28.83
C GLU A 244 20.58 10.73 29.96
N ASN A 245 20.24 10.26 31.18
CA ASN A 245 21.14 10.16 32.33
C ASN A 245 22.19 9.05 32.22
N ARG A 246 22.35 8.43 31.06
CA ARG A 246 23.30 7.32 30.78
C ARG A 246 23.13 6.11 31.69
N LYS A 247 21.90 5.78 32.08
CA LYS A 247 21.63 4.52 32.75
C LYS A 247 20.91 3.56 31.83
N MET A 248 21.42 2.34 31.74
CA MET A 248 20.87 1.25 30.95
C MET A 248 20.21 0.23 31.86
N LEU A 249 19.08 -0.31 31.43
CA LEU A 249 18.33 -1.38 32.07
C LEU A 249 17.95 -2.43 31.02
N ILE A 250 18.05 -3.69 31.37
CA ILE A 250 17.64 -4.81 30.52
C ILE A 250 16.62 -5.64 31.30
N PHE A 251 15.48 -5.93 30.65
CA PHE A 251 14.39 -6.71 31.23
C PHE A 251 13.66 -7.53 30.18
N PRO A 252 12.89 -8.56 30.54
CA PRO A 252 12.12 -9.38 29.60
C PRO A 252 11.04 -8.57 28.87
N ALA A 253 10.87 -8.80 27.57
CA ALA A 253 9.82 -8.14 26.77
C ALA A 253 8.41 -8.54 27.23
N SER A 254 8.26 -9.70 27.89
CA SER A 254 7.00 -10.17 28.48
C SER A 254 6.44 -9.26 29.59
N GLU A 255 7.26 -8.37 30.18
CA GLU A 255 6.80 -7.38 31.13
C GLU A 255 6.10 -6.18 30.48
N LEU A 256 6.11 -6.09 29.15
CA LEU A 256 5.43 -5.03 28.42
C LEU A 256 4.03 -5.47 27.98
N PRO A 257 3.01 -4.64 28.25
CA PRO A 257 1.69 -4.89 27.67
C PRO A 257 1.70 -4.66 26.18
N GLU A 258 0.90 -5.43 25.45
CA GLU A 258 0.57 -5.18 24.05
C GLU A 258 -0.75 -4.41 23.99
N MET A 259 -0.78 -3.25 23.33
CA MET A 259 -1.91 -2.34 23.31
C MET A 259 -2.03 -1.68 21.95
N ALA A 260 -3.25 -1.47 21.46
CA ALA A 260 -3.51 -0.68 20.25
C ALA A 260 -3.38 0.84 20.49
N ARG A 261 -3.63 1.30 21.73
CA ARG A 261 -3.56 2.70 22.14
C ARG A 261 -3.43 2.82 23.66
N GLY A 262 -2.64 3.75 24.14
CA GLY A 262 -2.55 4.06 25.58
C GLY A 262 -1.37 4.94 25.96
N LYS A 263 -1.16 5.13 27.26
CA LYS A 263 0.04 5.75 27.82
C LYS A 263 1.17 4.74 27.98
N GLY A 264 0.81 3.45 28.10
CA GLY A 264 1.74 2.38 28.40
C GLY A 264 2.18 2.32 29.86
N VAL A 265 3.24 1.58 30.10
CA VAL A 265 3.84 1.36 31.42
C VAL A 265 5.22 1.98 31.47
N ARG A 266 5.69 2.32 32.66
CA ARG A 266 7.04 2.86 32.85
C ARG A 266 8.09 1.82 32.50
N LEU A 267 8.96 2.12 31.56
CA LEU A 267 10.04 1.24 31.11
C LEU A 267 11.22 1.28 32.09
N GLN A 268 11.64 2.48 32.44
CA GLN A 268 12.76 2.71 33.36
C GLN A 268 12.45 3.91 34.26
N LYS A 269 13.01 3.94 35.48
CA LYS A 269 12.90 5.08 36.39
C LYS A 269 14.06 6.04 36.18
N TYR A 270 13.74 7.28 35.77
CA TYR A 270 14.70 8.35 35.64
C TYR A 270 14.64 9.25 36.87
N LYS A 271 15.80 9.69 37.37
CA LYS A 271 15.89 10.72 38.38
C LYS A 271 15.79 12.11 37.73
N ASP A 272 16.41 12.23 36.57
CA ASP A 272 16.52 13.42 35.72
C ASP A 272 16.57 12.97 34.23
N GLY A 273 16.13 13.83 33.33
CA GLY A 273 15.99 13.52 31.92
C GLY A 273 14.85 12.50 31.63
N GLY A 274 14.96 11.82 30.52
CA GLY A 274 14.00 10.85 30.07
C GLY A 274 14.63 9.68 29.32
N ILE A 275 13.83 8.98 28.50
CA ILE A 275 14.33 7.90 27.64
C ILE A 275 15.15 8.51 26.48
N SER A 276 16.31 7.92 26.20
CA SER A 276 17.10 8.28 25.02
C SER A 276 16.87 7.29 23.89
N ASP A 277 16.92 5.97 24.18
CA ASP A 277 16.77 4.93 23.19
C ASP A 277 16.30 3.62 23.81
N ALA A 278 15.80 2.72 22.95
CA ALA A 278 15.45 1.35 23.31
C ALA A 278 15.76 0.39 22.17
N LYS A 279 16.04 -0.86 22.49
CA LYS A 279 16.27 -1.92 21.51
C LYS A 279 15.70 -3.23 22.04
N LEU A 280 14.97 -3.95 21.19
CA LEU A 280 14.61 -5.33 21.45
C LEU A 280 15.59 -6.27 20.77
N PHE A 281 15.90 -7.37 21.40
CA PHE A 281 16.84 -8.37 20.90
C PHE A 281 16.54 -9.75 21.48
N ASN A 282 17.08 -10.79 20.88
CA ASN A 282 16.98 -12.16 21.43
C ASN A 282 18.07 -12.38 22.49
N ALA A 283 17.70 -12.82 23.65
CA ALA A 283 18.64 -13.11 24.75
C ALA A 283 19.76 -14.09 24.32
N SER A 284 19.44 -15.04 23.44
CA SER A 284 20.39 -16.00 22.89
C SER A 284 21.47 -15.37 21.99
N GLU A 285 21.16 -14.25 21.31
CA GLU A 285 22.07 -13.54 20.41
C GLU A 285 22.89 -12.46 21.13
N GLY A 286 22.39 -12.00 22.27
CA GLY A 286 22.99 -10.94 23.05
C GLY A 286 22.64 -9.53 22.56
N LEU A 287 23.06 -8.53 23.32
CA LEU A 287 22.83 -7.11 23.02
C LEU A 287 23.94 -6.57 22.10
N SER A 288 23.57 -6.03 20.93
CA SER A 288 24.47 -5.38 20.01
C SER A 288 24.20 -3.88 19.92
N TRP A 289 25.26 -3.08 19.77
CA TRP A 289 25.20 -1.65 19.48
C TRP A 289 26.35 -1.23 18.57
N VAL A 290 26.22 -0.05 17.97
CA VAL A 290 27.23 0.52 17.08
C VAL A 290 27.91 1.70 17.80
N ASP A 291 29.24 1.73 17.88
CA ASP A 291 29.97 2.84 18.48
C ASP A 291 30.06 4.07 17.54
N SER A 292 30.61 5.16 18.03
CA SER A 292 30.77 6.40 17.26
C SER A 292 31.74 6.28 16.07
N SER A 293 32.50 5.19 15.97
CA SER A 293 33.39 4.87 14.85
C SER A 293 32.80 3.86 13.86
N GLY A 294 31.51 3.50 14.03
CA GLY A 294 30.81 2.55 13.16
C GLY A 294 31.11 1.08 13.45
N ARG A 295 31.79 0.75 14.57
CA ARG A 295 32.08 -0.64 14.95
C ARG A 295 30.91 -1.22 15.73
N THR A 296 30.51 -2.44 15.35
CA THR A 296 29.47 -3.18 16.07
C THR A 296 30.08 -3.94 17.25
N PHE A 297 29.53 -3.76 18.42
CA PHE A 297 29.81 -4.52 19.63
C PHE A 297 28.62 -5.43 19.94
N THR A 298 28.90 -6.67 20.33
CA THR A 298 27.87 -7.60 20.80
C THR A 298 28.34 -8.19 22.13
N LYS A 299 27.44 -8.18 23.11
CA LYS A 299 27.68 -8.76 24.42
C LYS A 299 26.60 -9.79 24.75
N SER A 300 27.03 -10.96 25.20
CA SER A 300 26.15 -12.02 25.65
C SER A 300 25.38 -11.63 26.92
N MET A 301 24.27 -12.28 27.19
CA MET A 301 23.50 -12.06 28.44
C MET A 301 24.33 -12.31 29.70
N ALA A 302 25.29 -13.22 29.66
CA ALA A 302 26.20 -13.47 30.78
C ALA A 302 27.08 -12.24 31.08
N GLU A 303 27.60 -11.56 30.04
CA GLU A 303 28.37 -10.33 30.17
C GLU A 303 27.50 -9.13 30.58
N MET A 304 26.20 -9.16 30.23
CA MET A 304 25.23 -8.11 30.54
C MET A 304 24.48 -8.31 31.87
N ARG A 305 24.89 -9.27 32.69
CA ARG A 305 24.21 -9.62 33.95
C ARG A 305 24.01 -8.45 34.88
N ASP A 306 24.93 -7.48 34.93
CA ASP A 306 24.86 -6.33 35.84
C ASP A 306 23.77 -5.31 35.44
N TRP A 307 23.27 -5.35 34.21
CA TRP A 307 22.20 -4.48 33.68
C TRP A 307 20.82 -5.15 33.70
N LEU A 308 20.78 -6.45 34.04
CA LEU A 308 19.51 -7.16 34.19
C LEU A 308 18.76 -6.67 35.43
N GLY A 309 17.45 -6.52 35.29
CA GLY A 309 16.57 -6.13 36.37
C GLY A 309 15.11 -6.21 35.96
N ASP A 310 14.23 -5.83 36.86
CA ASP A 310 12.80 -5.71 36.57
C ASP A 310 12.51 -4.38 35.90
N ARG A 311 11.45 -4.32 35.11
CA ARG A 311 10.96 -3.08 34.52
C ARG A 311 10.76 -2.00 35.57
N ALA A 312 10.94 -0.73 35.19
CA ALA A 312 10.84 0.45 36.04
C ALA A 312 11.93 0.61 37.13
N GLN A 313 12.98 -0.17 37.12
CA GLN A 313 14.20 0.10 37.90
C GLN A 313 15.02 1.24 37.29
N ALA A 314 15.99 1.75 38.04
CA ALA A 314 16.81 2.88 37.63
C ALA A 314 17.87 2.53 36.58
N GLY A 315 18.31 1.26 36.56
CA GLY A 315 19.42 0.80 35.73
C GLY A 315 20.80 1.25 36.23
N ARG A 316 21.85 0.94 35.46
CA ARG A 316 23.25 1.20 35.76
C ARG A 316 23.96 1.89 34.59
N GLN A 317 25.14 2.46 34.82
CA GLN A 317 26.00 3.02 33.79
C GLN A 317 26.20 1.97 32.66
N PRO A 318 26.14 2.36 31.38
CA PRO A 318 26.27 1.40 30.28
C PRO A 318 27.68 0.81 30.24
N PRO A 319 27.89 -0.33 29.54
CA PRO A 319 29.20 -0.92 29.42
C PRO A 319 30.18 -0.01 28.70
N THR A 320 31.48 -0.24 28.98
CA THR A 320 32.58 0.46 28.29
C THR A 320 32.44 0.27 26.77
N GLY A 321 32.61 1.35 26.00
CA GLY A 321 32.43 1.35 24.54
C GLY A 321 31.00 1.66 24.07
N PHE A 322 30.03 1.83 24.99
CA PHE A 322 28.70 2.29 24.61
C PHE A 322 28.72 3.78 24.17
N PRO A 323 28.06 4.14 23.06
CA PRO A 323 28.13 5.48 22.49
C PRO A 323 27.72 6.60 23.45
N ARG A 324 28.33 7.77 23.30
CA ARG A 324 28.02 8.92 24.16
C ARG A 324 26.67 9.57 23.86
N ASN A 325 26.15 9.37 22.65
CA ASN A 325 24.81 9.84 22.24
C ASN A 325 23.66 9.01 22.83
N ASN A 326 23.95 7.97 23.59
CA ASN A 326 22.98 7.06 24.20
C ASN A 326 22.04 6.40 23.16
N LYS A 327 22.59 5.95 22.02
CA LYS A 327 21.87 5.22 20.98
C LYS A 327 22.47 3.85 20.77
N PHE A 328 21.64 2.87 20.43
CA PHE A 328 22.07 1.52 20.10
C PHE A 328 22.58 1.38 18.65
N GLY A 329 22.23 2.33 17.79
CA GLY A 329 22.60 2.35 16.39
C GLY A 329 21.48 1.98 15.45
#